data_6b58f7e4f3b3ea332d381ba3b0e0530c
#
_entry.id   6b58f7e4f3b3ea332d381ba3b0e0530c
#
_cell.length_a   1.000
_cell.length_b   1.000
_cell.length_c   1.000
_cell.angle_alpha   90.00
_cell.angle_beta   90.00
_cell.angle_gamma   90.00
#
_symmetry.space_group_name_H-M   'P 1'
#
loop_
_entity.id
_entity.type
_entity.pdbx_description
1 polymer ?
#
loop_
_entity_poly.entity_id
_entity_poly.type
_entity_poly.pdbx_seq_one_letter_code
_entity_poly.pdbx_strand_id
1 'polypeptide(L)'
;MNTVEDLGKSFFRLLDSIGKYKIERKESSIHITCGRVFVGLRPAKSYLGINVVLDRAQAAPPASKVEKISANRFHHYYKITSTRELNKSFARLLREAYDLARPEGGF
;
A
#
# COMPACT_ATOMS: atom_id res chain seq x y z
N MET A 1 4.49 -16.59 14.67
CA MET A 1 5.24 -15.36 14.32
C MET A 1 5.36 -15.26 12.80
N ASN A 2 5.06 -14.10 12.24
CA ASN A 2 5.13 -13.94 10.78
C ASN A 2 6.49 -13.41 10.36
N THR A 3 7.06 -14.01 9.32
CA THR A 3 8.26 -13.49 8.70
C THR A 3 7.88 -12.37 7.73
N VAL A 4 8.85 -11.54 7.34
CA VAL A 4 8.60 -10.48 6.35
C VAL A 4 8.17 -11.10 5.03
N GLU A 5 8.70 -12.27 4.70
CA GLU A 5 8.28 -13.01 3.51
C GLU A 5 6.81 -13.42 3.59
N ASP A 6 6.35 -13.90 4.75
CA ASP A 6 4.94 -14.23 4.97
C ASP A 6 4.05 -13.02 4.81
N LEU A 7 4.49 -11.88 5.33
CA LEU A 7 3.76 -10.62 5.22
C LEU A 7 3.62 -10.20 3.75
N GLY A 8 4.70 -10.33 2.99
CA GLY A 8 4.68 -10.04 1.56
C GLY A 8 3.70 -10.91 0.80
N LYS A 9 3.72 -12.21 1.07
CA LYS A 9 2.81 -13.15 0.41
C LYS A 9 1.34 -12.81 0.73
N SER A 10 1.05 -12.51 1.99
CA SER A 10 -0.31 -12.14 2.41
C SER A 10 -0.74 -10.83 1.75
N PHE A 11 0.17 -9.86 1.64
CA PHE A 11 -0.11 -8.59 1.01
C PHE A 11 -0.45 -8.78 -0.48
N PHE A 12 0.35 -9.55 -1.22
CA PHE A 12 0.07 -9.78 -2.64
C PHE A 12 -1.20 -10.58 -2.86
N ARG A 13 -1.52 -11.50 -1.96
CA ARG A 13 -2.78 -12.23 -2.01
C ARG A 13 -3.96 -11.27 -1.87
N LEU A 14 -3.82 -10.28 -0.99
CA LEU A 14 -4.83 -9.25 -0.80
C LEU A 14 -4.96 -8.39 -2.06
N LEU A 15 -3.84 -7.97 -2.65
CA LEU A 15 -3.84 -7.20 -3.89
C LEU A 15 -4.50 -7.96 -5.04
N ASP A 16 -4.22 -9.26 -5.15
CA ASP A 16 -4.80 -10.09 -6.21
C ASP A 16 -6.32 -10.10 -6.16
N SER A 17 -6.89 -9.93 -4.97
CA SER A 17 -8.34 -9.88 -4.80
C SER A 17 -8.94 -8.53 -5.21
N ILE A 18 -8.13 -7.51 -5.37
CA ILE A 18 -8.59 -6.15 -5.68
C ILE A 18 -8.66 -5.92 -7.19
N GLY A 19 -7.64 -6.34 -7.93
CA GLY A 19 -7.63 -6.14 -9.37
C GLY A 19 -6.24 -6.36 -9.96
N LYS A 20 -6.10 -6.02 -11.24
CA LYS A 20 -4.85 -6.18 -11.95
C LYS A 20 -3.89 -5.03 -11.63
N TYR A 21 -2.61 -5.33 -11.55
CA TYR A 21 -1.58 -4.35 -11.26
C TYR A 21 -0.27 -4.78 -11.92
N LYS A 22 0.70 -3.86 -11.91
CA LYS A 22 2.05 -4.13 -12.38
C LYS A 22 3.02 -3.90 -11.24
N ILE A 23 4.12 -4.62 -11.27
CA ILE A 23 5.18 -4.52 -10.26
C ILE A 23 6.42 -3.91 -10.91
N GLU A 24 6.95 -2.84 -10.30
CA GLU A 24 8.21 -2.25 -10.70
C GLU A 24 9.19 -2.40 -9.55
N ARG A 25 10.25 -3.16 -9.76
CA ARG A 25 11.27 -3.38 -8.74
C ARG A 25 12.31 -2.28 -8.84
N LYS A 26 12.56 -1.63 -7.69
CA LYS A 26 13.61 -0.62 -7.53
C LYS A 26 14.70 -1.20 -6.65
N GLU A 27 15.78 -0.47 -6.47
CA GLU A 27 16.93 -0.94 -5.71
C GLU A 27 16.56 -1.36 -4.27
N SER A 28 15.79 -0.55 -3.57
CA SER A 28 15.44 -0.82 -2.18
C SER A 28 13.94 -0.87 -1.93
N SER A 29 13.13 -0.86 -2.99
CA SER A 29 11.68 -0.85 -2.84
C SER A 29 11.00 -1.49 -4.04
N ILE A 30 9.72 -1.77 -3.87
CA ILE A 30 8.87 -2.34 -4.93
C ILE A 30 7.69 -1.39 -5.09
N HIS A 31 7.46 -0.93 -6.31
CA HIS A 31 6.33 -0.05 -6.63
C HIS A 31 5.23 -0.85 -7.32
N ILE A 32 4.01 -0.68 -6.86
CA ILE A 32 2.83 -1.35 -7.44
C ILE A 32 2.01 -0.28 -8.16
N THR A 33 1.71 -0.53 -9.43
CA THR A 33 1.02 0.44 -10.28
C THR A 33 -0.21 -0.15 -10.94
N CYS A 34 -1.19 0.71 -11.20
CA CYS A 34 -2.37 0.36 -12.01
C CYS A 34 -2.76 1.59 -12.85
N GLY A 35 -1.77 2.12 -13.58
CA GLY A 35 -1.84 3.41 -14.26
C GLY A 35 -0.85 4.35 -13.62
N ARG A 36 -0.91 4.45 -12.28
CA ARG A 36 0.03 5.23 -11.48
C ARG A 36 0.45 4.38 -10.29
N VAL A 37 1.54 4.76 -9.64
CA VAL A 37 1.97 4.09 -8.41
C VAL A 37 0.93 4.39 -7.32
N PHE A 38 0.39 3.35 -6.70
CA PHE A 38 -0.54 3.53 -5.60
C PHE A 38 -0.05 2.86 -4.31
N VAL A 39 0.96 2.00 -4.40
CA VAL A 39 1.56 1.35 -3.25
C VAL A 39 3.05 1.23 -3.46
N GLY A 40 3.82 1.46 -2.40
CA GLY A 40 5.24 1.17 -2.35
C GLY A 40 5.48 0.16 -1.24
N LEU A 41 6.30 -0.85 -1.51
CA LEU A 41 6.72 -1.83 -0.51
C LEU A 41 8.19 -1.65 -0.22
N ARG A 42 8.54 -1.68 1.05
CA ARG A 42 9.93 -1.61 1.49
C ARG A 42 10.14 -2.65 2.59
N PRO A 43 10.47 -3.89 2.19
CA PRO A 43 10.72 -4.93 3.19
C PRO A 43 11.90 -4.57 4.06
N ALA A 44 11.71 -4.69 5.37
CA ALA A 44 12.77 -4.47 6.34
C ALA A 44 13.05 -5.79 7.06
N LYS A 45 13.95 -5.76 8.04
CA LYS A 45 14.38 -6.97 8.71
C LYS A 45 13.28 -7.61 9.55
N SER A 46 12.46 -6.79 10.20
CA SER A 46 11.45 -7.26 11.13
C SER A 46 10.03 -6.78 10.82
N TYR A 47 9.83 -6.08 9.72
CA TYR A 47 8.50 -5.60 9.33
C TYR A 47 8.43 -5.37 7.83
N LEU A 48 7.22 -5.28 7.32
CA LEU A 48 6.97 -4.90 5.93
C LEU A 48 6.51 -3.44 5.93
N GLY A 49 7.32 -2.56 5.35
CA GLY A 49 6.94 -1.16 5.17
C GLY A 49 6.02 -1.05 3.95
N ILE A 50 4.86 -0.43 4.14
CA ILE A 50 3.90 -0.23 3.06
C ILE A 50 3.54 1.24 3.00
N ASN A 51 3.65 1.83 1.81
CA ASN A 51 3.25 3.19 1.54
C ASN A 51 2.03 3.16 0.63
N VAL A 52 0.92 3.72 1.09
CA VAL A 52 -0.33 3.76 0.34
C VAL A 52 -0.62 5.21 -0.04
N VAL A 53 -0.90 5.45 -1.32
CA VAL A 53 -1.15 6.81 -1.83
C VAL A 53 -2.65 7.07 -1.87
N LEU A 54 -3.07 8.10 -1.12
CA LEU A 54 -4.47 8.51 -1.04
C LEU A 54 -4.60 10.00 -1.35
N ASP A 55 -5.83 10.48 -1.44
CA ASP A 55 -6.12 11.88 -1.73
C ASP A 55 -6.51 12.68 -0.48
N ARG A 56 -6.33 12.10 0.71
CA ARG A 56 -6.67 12.75 1.98
C ARG A 56 -5.66 12.37 3.06
N ALA A 57 -5.61 13.19 4.11
CA ALA A 57 -4.65 13.01 5.20
C ALA A 57 -5.08 11.96 6.23
N GLN A 58 -6.38 11.74 6.40
CA GLN A 58 -6.88 10.80 7.41
C GLN A 58 -7.45 9.56 6.76
N ALA A 59 -7.09 8.41 7.28
CA ALA A 59 -7.53 7.12 6.76
C ALA A 59 -7.59 6.09 7.90
N ALA A 60 -8.36 5.04 7.69
CA ALA A 60 -8.43 3.90 8.61
C ALA A 60 -7.94 2.65 7.87
N PRO A 61 -7.04 1.87 8.43
CA PRO A 61 -6.41 2.05 9.75
C PRO A 61 -5.45 3.24 9.77
N PRO A 62 -5.17 3.80 10.96
CA PRO A 62 -4.26 4.95 11.07
C PRO A 62 -2.85 4.59 10.63
N ALA A 63 -2.24 5.48 9.85
CA ALA A 63 -0.87 5.29 9.39
C ALA A 63 0.11 5.71 10.49
N SER A 64 1.32 5.12 10.46
CA SER A 64 2.38 5.54 11.40
C SER A 64 2.92 6.92 11.03
N LYS A 65 2.81 7.28 9.74
CA LYS A 65 3.24 8.59 9.24
C LYS A 65 2.41 8.93 8.02
N VAL A 66 2.06 10.21 7.86
CA VAL A 66 1.41 10.70 6.66
C VAL A 66 2.24 11.87 6.13
N GLU A 67 2.54 11.82 4.84
CA GLU A 67 3.33 12.86 4.18
C GLU A 67 2.53 13.45 3.04
N LYS A 68 2.30 14.76 3.09
CA LYS A 68 1.62 15.47 2.00
C LYS A 68 2.61 15.73 0.88
N ILE A 69 2.34 15.19 -0.29
CA ILE A 69 3.19 15.34 -1.46
C ILE A 69 2.68 16.51 -2.34
N SER A 70 1.35 16.62 -2.46
CA SER A 70 0.71 17.69 -3.22
C SER A 70 -0.69 17.91 -2.67
N ALA A 71 -1.46 18.82 -3.27
CA ALA A 71 -2.81 19.15 -2.79
C ALA A 71 -3.71 17.92 -2.65
N ASN A 72 -3.59 16.96 -3.57
CA ASN A 72 -4.46 15.79 -3.61
C ASN A 72 -3.70 14.47 -3.45
N ARG A 73 -2.47 14.52 -2.93
CA ARG A 73 -1.65 13.34 -2.83
C ARG A 73 -1.02 13.25 -1.45
N PHE A 74 -1.34 12.18 -0.73
CA PHE A 74 -0.85 11.92 0.61
C PHE A 74 -0.30 10.50 0.69
N HIS A 75 0.95 10.36 1.10
CA HIS A 75 1.58 9.06 1.32
C HIS A 75 1.34 8.63 2.76
N HIS A 76 0.73 7.46 2.93
CA HIS A 76 0.43 6.87 4.22
C HIS A 76 1.39 5.71 4.46
N TYR A 77 2.20 5.80 5.49
CA TYR A 77 3.21 4.80 5.80
C TYR A 77 2.75 3.87 6.91
N TYR A 78 2.87 2.58 6.65
CA TYR A 78 2.48 1.53 7.59
C TYR A 78 3.65 0.60 7.83
N LYS A 79 3.83 0.17 9.08
CA LYS A 79 4.79 -0.87 9.43
C LYS A 79 3.98 -2.11 9.81
N ILE A 80 3.97 -3.08 8.94
CA ILE A 80 3.19 -4.30 9.16
C ILE A 80 4.08 -5.38 9.75
N THR A 81 3.70 -5.87 10.92
CA THR A 81 4.44 -6.91 11.63
C THR A 81 3.67 -8.22 11.76
N SER A 82 2.37 -8.20 11.45
CA SER A 82 1.52 -9.37 11.54
C SER A 82 0.53 -9.40 10.40
N THR A 83 0.22 -10.60 9.91
CA THR A 83 -0.78 -10.76 8.84
C THR A 83 -2.17 -10.33 9.28
N ARG A 84 -2.42 -10.24 10.60
CA ARG A 84 -3.70 -9.75 11.14
C ARG A 84 -3.96 -8.30 10.77
N GLU A 85 -2.89 -7.52 10.54
CA GLU A 85 -3.01 -6.12 10.15
C GLU A 85 -3.46 -5.97 8.70
N LEU A 86 -3.31 -7.02 7.89
CA LEU A 86 -3.76 -7.05 6.51
C LEU A 86 -5.21 -7.56 6.46
N ASN A 87 -6.09 -6.82 7.10
CA ASN A 87 -7.50 -7.19 7.30
C ASN A 87 -8.43 -6.45 6.35
N LYS A 88 -9.73 -6.55 6.58
CA LYS A 88 -10.73 -5.91 5.71
C LYS A 88 -10.59 -4.39 5.65
N SER A 89 -10.24 -3.75 6.77
CA SER A 89 -10.01 -2.30 6.79
C SER A 89 -8.85 -1.92 5.89
N PHE A 90 -7.77 -2.69 5.95
CA PHE A 90 -6.61 -2.45 5.10
C PHE A 90 -6.94 -2.72 3.63
N ALA A 91 -7.75 -3.75 3.37
CA ALA A 91 -8.20 -4.05 2.01
C ALA A 91 -9.00 -2.90 1.41
N ARG A 92 -9.88 -2.28 2.21
CA ARG A 92 -10.65 -1.11 1.75
C ARG A 92 -9.74 0.05 1.42
N LEU A 93 -8.71 0.25 2.23
CA LEU A 93 -7.72 1.30 2.01
C LEU A 93 -6.98 1.09 0.70
N LEU A 94 -6.53 -0.14 0.45
CA LEU A 94 -5.85 -0.50 -0.79
C LEU A 94 -6.77 -0.34 -2.00
N ARG A 95 -8.05 -0.72 -1.85
CA ARG A 95 -9.03 -0.58 -2.90
C ARG A 95 -9.25 0.87 -3.27
N GLU A 96 -9.33 1.74 -2.27
CA GLU A 96 -9.46 3.18 -2.50
C GLU A 96 -8.26 3.71 -3.26
N ALA A 97 -7.05 3.36 -2.83
CA ALA A 97 -5.82 3.80 -3.50
C ALA A 97 -5.77 3.28 -4.93
N TYR A 98 -6.17 2.03 -5.14
CA TYR A 98 -6.24 1.42 -6.46
C TYR A 98 -7.18 2.20 -7.38
N ASP A 99 -8.38 2.51 -6.90
CA ASP A 99 -9.37 3.24 -7.69
C ASP A 99 -8.90 4.64 -8.07
N LEU A 100 -8.21 5.31 -7.14
CA LEU A 100 -7.67 6.66 -7.40
C LEU A 100 -6.54 6.64 -8.42
N ALA A 101 -5.77 5.57 -8.47
CA ALA A 101 -4.58 5.48 -9.33
C ALA A 101 -4.89 5.04 -10.76
N ARG A 102 -6.07 4.48 -11.00
CA ARG A 102 -6.43 4.08 -12.37
C ARG A 102 -6.52 5.30 -13.27
N PRO A 103 -6.33 5.13 -14.62
CA PRO A 103 -6.35 6.26 -15.54
C PRO A 103 -7.60 7.14 -15.43
N GLU A 104 -8.76 6.54 -15.11
CA GLU A 104 -10.02 7.25 -14.91
C GLU A 104 -10.25 7.67 -13.47
N GLY A 105 -9.23 7.52 -12.61
CA GLY A 105 -9.32 7.89 -11.20
C GLY A 105 -9.14 9.37 -10.95
N GLY A 106 -9.04 9.76 -9.66
CA GLY A 106 -9.04 11.14 -9.23
C GLY A 106 -7.69 11.85 -9.16
N PHE A 107 -6.60 11.16 -9.39
CA PHE A 107 -5.26 11.79 -9.29
C PHE A 107 -4.94 12.71 -10.44
#